data_dc016ac4e062ee7e37ddaa780284d5c0
#
_entry.id   dc016ac4e062ee7e37ddaa780284d5c0
#
_cell.length_a   1.000
_cell.length_b   1.000
_cell.length_c   1.000
_cell.angle_alpha   90.00
_cell.angle_beta   90.00
_cell.angle_gamma   90.00
#
_symmetry.space_group_name_H-M   'P 1'
#
loop_
_entity.id
_entity.type
_entity.pdbx_description
1 polymer ?
#
loop_
_entity_poly.entity_id
_entity_poly.type
_entity_poly.pdbx_seq_one_letter_code
_entity_poly.pdbx_strand_id
1 'polypeptide(L)'
;MPVTPEELANAIHAILLAAAGDGSLDLPVEQIPVPRVERPRNREHGDWSTNVAMQLAKRAGTRPRDLAELLASRLEALDGIASAEVAGPGFLNIRLDAASAGGLARAIVEAGEAYGRNETLAGRRINLEYVSANPTGPVHLGGARWAAVGDSLARILSACGAAVTREYYFNDHGTQIDRFARSLLASARGEETPADGYGGAYIGEIAQQVVAGEAAAGRPAPATLPDAEAAEVFRARGVDLMFAAVKAELHDFRSDFDVFFHEDSLHASGAVERAIDRLRGRGVIFERDGATWLRTTDFGDDKDRVLIKSDGEAAYFAADLAYYLDKRERGADCAVYLFGADHHGYIGRMMAMCAAFGDTPGVNMQILIGQLVNLVRDGAPVRMSKRAGTIVTLEDLVGAVGVDAARYALARSSMDSMIDIDLDLLSSASNDNPVYYVQYAHARTRSVARNAAEHGVVRDGGTVFDPAALDDPADAALLGVLAQFPAVVARAAALREQHRVARYLERLAAAYHTWYGLTRVTPRGDDPVTAGHVARLWLNDAVSRVIANGLGLLGVSAPERM
;
A
#
# COMPACT_ATOMS: atom_id res chain seq x y z
N MET A 1 17.09 -21.65 14.94
CA MET A 1 16.07 -22.63 14.54
C MET A 1 15.14 -21.98 13.55
N PRO A 2 14.89 -22.54 12.35
CA PRO A 2 14.01 -21.93 11.37
C PRO A 2 12.55 -22.15 11.76
N VAL A 3 11.85 -21.08 12.16
CA VAL A 3 10.43 -21.11 12.56
C VAL A 3 9.50 -20.42 11.57
N THR A 4 10.03 -19.54 10.73
CA THR A 4 9.29 -18.84 9.69
C THR A 4 9.52 -19.47 8.30
N PRO A 5 8.60 -19.28 7.34
CA PRO A 5 8.81 -19.75 5.95
C PRO A 5 10.10 -19.21 5.33
N GLU A 6 10.49 -17.98 5.67
CA GLU A 6 11.69 -17.35 5.15
C GLU A 6 12.97 -17.96 5.74
N GLU A 7 13.01 -18.17 7.04
CA GLU A 7 14.15 -18.85 7.71
C GLU A 7 14.30 -20.28 7.19
N LEU A 8 13.19 -20.99 6.98
CA LEU A 8 13.21 -22.34 6.43
C LEU A 8 13.66 -22.34 4.96
N ALA A 9 13.22 -21.35 4.17
CA ALA A 9 13.69 -21.18 2.79
C ALA A 9 15.21 -20.92 2.74
N ASN A 10 15.73 -20.10 3.64
CA ASN A 10 17.17 -19.83 3.76
C ASN A 10 17.94 -21.07 4.23
N ALA A 11 17.39 -21.85 5.16
CA ALA A 11 17.99 -23.12 5.60
C ALA A 11 18.06 -24.14 4.43
N ILE A 12 16.98 -24.29 3.67
CA ILE A 12 16.95 -25.17 2.48
C ILE A 12 17.95 -24.66 1.42
N HIS A 13 18.02 -23.35 1.21
CA HIS A 13 19.00 -22.76 0.30
C HIS A 13 20.45 -23.07 0.73
N ALA A 14 20.75 -22.90 2.00
CA ALA A 14 22.08 -23.26 2.55
C ALA A 14 22.41 -24.74 2.38
N ILE A 15 21.41 -25.63 2.58
CA ILE A 15 21.57 -27.07 2.32
C ILE A 15 21.85 -27.34 0.85
N LEU A 16 21.17 -26.67 -0.08
CA LEU A 16 21.39 -26.81 -1.53
C LEU A 16 22.79 -26.33 -1.92
N LEU A 17 23.24 -25.19 -1.39
CA LEU A 17 24.60 -24.68 -1.61
C LEU A 17 25.67 -25.64 -1.06
N ALA A 18 25.45 -26.18 0.13
CA ALA A 18 26.37 -27.17 0.71
C ALA A 18 26.41 -28.47 -0.14
N ALA A 19 25.25 -28.92 -0.64
CA ALA A 19 25.17 -30.10 -1.53
C ALA A 19 25.88 -29.89 -2.87
N ALA A 20 25.85 -28.67 -3.41
CA ALA A 20 26.60 -28.32 -4.61
C ALA A 20 28.12 -28.26 -4.31
N GLY A 21 28.51 -27.75 -3.14
CA GLY A 21 29.89 -27.64 -2.72
C GLY A 21 30.57 -28.98 -2.41
N ASP A 22 29.83 -29.94 -1.85
CA ASP A 22 30.35 -31.29 -1.52
C ASP A 22 30.16 -32.33 -2.67
N GLY A 23 29.61 -31.89 -3.80
CA GLY A 23 29.41 -32.74 -4.98
C GLY A 23 28.19 -33.67 -4.92
N SER A 24 27.34 -33.56 -3.90
CA SER A 24 26.07 -34.31 -3.80
C SER A 24 25.00 -33.80 -4.74
N LEU A 25 25.17 -32.57 -5.28
CA LEU A 25 24.28 -31.93 -6.23
C LEU A 25 25.10 -31.34 -7.38
N ASP A 26 24.92 -31.84 -8.59
CA ASP A 26 25.58 -31.30 -9.78
C ASP A 26 24.82 -30.08 -10.34
N LEU A 27 24.98 -28.94 -9.67
CA LEU A 27 24.36 -27.67 -10.09
C LEU A 27 25.27 -26.50 -9.69
N PRO A 28 25.58 -25.57 -10.65
CA PRO A 28 26.34 -24.36 -10.31
C PRO A 28 25.65 -23.52 -9.26
N VAL A 29 26.42 -22.99 -8.30
CA VAL A 29 25.93 -22.20 -7.16
C VAL A 29 25.07 -21.01 -7.60
N GLU A 30 25.45 -20.34 -8.68
CA GLU A 30 24.74 -19.18 -9.24
C GLU A 30 23.35 -19.54 -9.78
N GLN A 31 23.08 -20.83 -9.98
CA GLN A 31 21.81 -21.33 -10.47
C GLN A 31 20.89 -21.84 -9.36
N ILE A 32 21.30 -21.77 -8.11
CA ILE A 32 20.52 -22.22 -6.96
C ILE A 32 19.71 -21.04 -6.39
N PRO A 33 18.40 -20.96 -6.63
CA PRO A 33 17.57 -19.91 -6.07
C PRO A 33 17.25 -20.18 -4.60
N VAL A 34 16.88 -19.15 -3.86
CA VAL A 34 16.21 -19.32 -2.57
C VAL A 34 14.84 -19.98 -2.84
N PRO A 35 14.54 -21.14 -2.26
CA PRO A 35 13.31 -21.86 -2.55
C PRO A 35 12.08 -21.17 -1.96
N ARG A 36 10.95 -21.38 -2.59
CA ARG A 36 9.67 -20.98 -2.04
C ARG A 36 9.18 -22.06 -1.07
N VAL A 37 8.85 -21.62 0.16
CA VAL A 37 8.23 -22.44 1.19
C VAL A 37 6.80 -21.95 1.41
N GLU A 38 5.84 -22.86 1.37
CA GLU A 38 4.42 -22.55 1.48
C GLU A 38 3.74 -23.47 2.50
N ARG A 39 2.61 -23.00 3.03
CA ARG A 39 1.77 -23.83 3.87
C ARG A 39 1.00 -24.83 3.00
N PRO A 40 1.05 -26.15 3.28
CA PRO A 40 0.27 -27.12 2.54
C PRO A 40 -1.23 -26.91 2.72
N ARG A 41 -2.02 -27.22 1.68
CA ARG A 41 -3.50 -27.11 1.74
C ARG A 41 -4.10 -28.06 2.79
N ASN A 42 -3.58 -29.27 2.87
CA ASN A 42 -3.95 -30.25 3.88
C ASN A 42 -2.87 -30.27 4.98
N ARG A 43 -3.28 -30.09 6.24
CA ARG A 43 -2.38 -30.05 7.40
C ARG A 43 -1.74 -31.40 7.74
N GLU A 44 -2.31 -32.49 7.30
CA GLU A 44 -1.69 -33.82 7.42
C GLU A 44 -0.32 -33.87 6.75
N HIS A 45 -0.10 -32.99 5.75
CA HIS A 45 1.18 -32.85 5.04
C HIS A 45 2.22 -31.98 5.77
N GLY A 46 2.04 -31.64 7.04
CA GLY A 46 3.01 -30.86 7.83
C GLY A 46 2.68 -29.39 7.95
N ASP A 47 3.62 -28.63 8.51
CA ASP A 47 3.50 -27.18 8.72
C ASP A 47 3.84 -26.40 7.44
N TRP A 48 4.85 -26.87 6.72
CA TRP A 48 5.40 -26.24 5.53
C TRP A 48 5.64 -27.25 4.41
N SER A 49 5.65 -26.79 3.17
CA SER A 49 6.02 -27.59 2.01
C SER A 49 6.78 -26.79 0.97
N THR A 50 7.63 -27.47 0.20
CA THR A 50 8.32 -26.89 -0.96
C THR A 50 8.38 -27.88 -2.11
N ASN A 51 8.42 -27.35 -3.34
CA ASN A 51 8.59 -28.12 -4.57
C ASN A 51 9.97 -27.89 -5.21
N VAL A 52 10.93 -27.37 -4.46
CA VAL A 52 12.26 -26.99 -4.95
C VAL A 52 12.98 -28.14 -5.64
N ALA A 53 12.85 -29.36 -5.11
CA ALA A 53 13.46 -30.54 -5.72
C ALA A 53 12.94 -30.78 -7.14
N MET A 54 11.64 -30.62 -7.39
CA MET A 54 11.06 -30.73 -8.73
C MET A 54 11.54 -29.62 -9.68
N GLN A 55 11.77 -28.41 -9.17
CA GLN A 55 12.24 -27.28 -9.97
C GLN A 55 13.70 -27.44 -10.40
N LEU A 56 14.54 -28.01 -9.56
CA LEU A 56 16.00 -28.09 -9.78
C LEU A 56 16.46 -29.41 -10.38
N ALA A 57 15.75 -30.52 -10.17
CA ALA A 57 16.18 -31.87 -10.52
C ALA A 57 16.62 -32.04 -11.97
N LYS A 58 15.84 -31.49 -12.93
CA LYS A 58 16.20 -31.57 -14.36
C LYS A 58 17.51 -30.87 -14.68
N ARG A 59 17.79 -29.76 -14.02
CA ARG A 59 19.02 -28.96 -14.20
C ARG A 59 20.22 -29.63 -13.54
N ALA A 60 19.97 -30.33 -12.44
CA ALA A 60 20.97 -31.06 -11.67
C ALA A 60 21.17 -32.51 -12.19
N GLY A 61 20.55 -32.89 -13.30
CA GLY A 61 20.68 -34.23 -13.87
C GLY A 61 20.21 -35.38 -12.96
N THR A 62 19.33 -35.10 -11.99
CA THR A 62 18.86 -36.08 -11.00
C THR A 62 17.34 -36.25 -11.05
N ARG A 63 16.79 -37.28 -10.39
CA ARG A 63 15.34 -37.41 -10.25
C ARG A 63 14.83 -36.50 -9.15
N PRO A 64 13.65 -35.84 -9.30
CA PRO A 64 13.11 -34.96 -8.26
C PRO A 64 12.99 -35.62 -6.89
N ARG A 65 12.64 -36.92 -6.85
CA ARG A 65 12.49 -37.65 -5.60
C ARG A 65 13.84 -37.86 -4.88
N ASP A 66 14.90 -38.17 -5.63
CA ASP A 66 16.24 -38.38 -5.04
C ASP A 66 16.77 -37.08 -4.44
N LEU A 67 16.56 -35.94 -5.12
CA LEU A 67 16.91 -34.63 -4.61
C LEU A 67 16.06 -34.27 -3.36
N ALA A 68 14.77 -34.61 -3.36
CA ALA A 68 13.92 -34.37 -2.21
C ALA A 68 14.35 -35.22 -1.00
N GLU A 69 14.76 -36.49 -1.20
CA GLU A 69 15.27 -37.37 -0.15
C GLU A 69 16.61 -36.86 0.42
N LEU A 70 17.50 -36.35 -0.41
CA LEU A 70 18.74 -35.68 0.04
C LEU A 70 18.42 -34.45 0.92
N LEU A 71 17.49 -33.61 0.49
CA LEU A 71 17.08 -32.43 1.24
C LEU A 71 16.39 -32.81 2.57
N ALA A 72 15.50 -33.81 2.55
CA ALA A 72 14.81 -34.32 3.73
C ALA A 72 15.79 -34.76 4.81
N SER A 73 16.74 -35.64 4.44
CA SER A 73 17.76 -36.14 5.38
C SER A 73 18.60 -35.02 6.01
N ARG A 74 18.97 -33.99 5.22
CA ARG A 74 19.75 -32.86 5.75
C ARG A 74 18.90 -31.88 6.59
N LEU A 75 17.61 -31.72 6.28
CA LEU A 75 16.69 -30.92 7.07
C LEU A 75 16.41 -31.53 8.42
N GLU A 76 16.19 -32.86 8.49
CA GLU A 76 15.96 -33.58 9.75
C GLU A 76 17.15 -33.51 10.71
N ALA A 77 18.34 -33.19 10.20
CA ALA A 77 19.52 -32.97 11.04
C ALA A 77 19.56 -31.55 11.65
N LEU A 78 18.64 -30.65 11.27
CA LEU A 78 18.57 -29.31 11.84
C LEU A 78 17.72 -29.30 13.12
N ASP A 79 18.18 -28.56 14.11
CA ASP A 79 17.39 -28.30 15.31
C ASP A 79 16.08 -27.59 14.95
N GLY A 80 14.98 -28.08 15.48
CA GLY A 80 13.65 -27.48 15.26
C GLY A 80 12.81 -28.17 14.17
N ILE A 81 13.37 -29.14 13.47
CA ILE A 81 12.65 -29.94 12.46
C ILE A 81 12.30 -31.30 13.09
N ALA A 82 11.00 -31.58 13.23
CA ALA A 82 10.51 -32.86 13.73
C ALA A 82 10.55 -33.96 12.66
N SER A 83 10.20 -33.62 11.42
CA SER A 83 10.29 -34.53 10.25
C SER A 83 10.31 -33.76 8.94
N ALA A 84 10.89 -34.38 7.91
CA ALA A 84 10.85 -33.91 6.54
C ALA A 84 10.50 -35.08 5.59
N GLU A 85 9.28 -35.11 5.08
CA GLU A 85 8.74 -36.25 4.33
C GLU A 85 8.64 -35.92 2.84
N VAL A 86 9.06 -36.86 2.00
CA VAL A 86 8.94 -36.75 0.54
C VAL A 86 7.58 -37.26 0.10
N ALA A 87 6.79 -36.39 -0.53
CA ALA A 87 5.47 -36.71 -1.07
C ALA A 87 5.42 -36.63 -2.59
N GLY A 88 4.66 -37.54 -3.21
CA GLY A 88 4.45 -37.59 -4.65
C GLY A 88 5.76 -37.59 -5.45
N PRO A 89 5.86 -36.77 -6.52
CA PRO A 89 7.02 -36.79 -7.43
C PRO A 89 8.27 -36.08 -6.87
N GLY A 90 8.22 -35.48 -5.66
CA GLY A 90 9.35 -34.75 -5.10
C GLY A 90 8.94 -33.47 -4.35
N PHE A 91 7.71 -33.40 -3.84
CA PHE A 91 7.34 -32.44 -2.80
C PHE A 91 8.01 -32.79 -1.49
N LEU A 92 8.43 -31.79 -0.77
CA LEU A 92 9.00 -31.94 0.57
C LEU A 92 8.04 -31.32 1.58
N ASN A 93 7.51 -32.13 2.47
CA ASN A 93 6.63 -31.72 3.56
C ASN A 93 7.43 -31.69 4.88
N ILE A 94 7.33 -30.59 5.62
CA ILE A 94 8.19 -30.32 6.77
C ILE A 94 7.30 -30.09 7.98
N ARG A 95 7.61 -30.78 9.08
CA ARG A 95 7.04 -30.55 10.42
C ARG A 95 8.07 -29.94 11.33
N LEU A 96 7.69 -28.88 12.01
CA LEU A 96 8.48 -28.31 13.10
C LEU A 96 8.23 -29.09 14.39
N ASP A 97 9.19 -29.11 15.30
CA ASP A 97 8.91 -29.55 16.67
C ASP A 97 8.03 -28.52 17.41
N ALA A 98 7.33 -28.98 18.45
CA ALA A 98 6.39 -28.11 19.16
C ALA A 98 7.08 -26.92 19.84
N ALA A 99 8.30 -27.07 20.32
CA ALA A 99 9.05 -26.01 20.97
C ALA A 99 9.46 -24.92 19.94
N SER A 100 9.90 -25.32 18.76
CA SER A 100 10.24 -24.40 17.67
C SER A 100 9.01 -23.69 17.13
N ALA A 101 7.92 -24.40 16.87
CA ALA A 101 6.66 -23.82 16.44
C ALA A 101 6.13 -22.81 17.47
N GLY A 102 6.09 -23.20 18.76
CA GLY A 102 5.61 -22.34 19.86
C GLY A 102 6.53 -21.14 20.13
N GLY A 103 7.84 -21.27 19.88
CA GLY A 103 8.82 -20.19 20.00
C GLY A 103 8.51 -18.96 19.15
N LEU A 104 7.76 -19.14 18.05
CA LEU A 104 7.31 -18.06 17.19
C LEU A 104 6.44 -17.02 17.94
N ALA A 105 5.58 -17.45 18.87
CA ALA A 105 4.74 -16.54 19.64
C ALA A 105 5.60 -15.52 20.42
N ARG A 106 6.66 -16.01 21.07
CA ARG A 106 7.62 -15.17 21.78
C ARG A 106 8.40 -14.26 20.83
N ALA A 107 8.90 -14.80 19.73
CA ALA A 107 9.64 -14.04 18.74
C ALA A 107 8.83 -12.86 18.16
N ILE A 108 7.53 -13.05 17.90
CA ILE A 108 6.62 -12.00 17.44
C ILE A 108 6.48 -10.88 18.49
N VAL A 109 6.25 -11.25 19.75
CA VAL A 109 6.06 -10.29 20.83
C VAL A 109 7.34 -9.49 21.09
N GLU A 110 8.50 -10.15 21.08
CA GLU A 110 9.81 -9.51 21.27
C GLU A 110 10.21 -8.62 20.09
N ALA A 111 9.92 -9.04 18.86
CA ALA A 111 10.13 -8.21 17.67
C ALA A 111 9.22 -6.96 17.65
N GLY A 112 8.06 -7.03 18.30
CA GLY A 112 7.16 -5.89 18.42
C GLY A 112 6.73 -5.32 17.05
N GLU A 113 6.91 -4.03 16.84
CA GLU A 113 6.55 -3.34 15.58
C GLU A 113 7.43 -3.74 14.38
N ALA A 114 8.58 -4.37 14.65
CA ALA A 114 9.46 -4.84 13.59
C ALA A 114 8.96 -6.15 12.94
N TYR A 115 8.07 -6.92 13.61
CA TYR A 115 7.57 -8.14 13.01
C TYR A 115 6.73 -7.87 11.76
N GLY A 116 7.13 -8.48 10.65
CA GLY A 116 6.55 -8.26 9.31
C GLY A 116 7.40 -7.34 8.45
N ARG A 117 8.31 -6.54 9.03
CA ARG A 117 9.30 -5.77 8.27
C ARG A 117 10.37 -6.69 7.70
N ASN A 118 10.90 -6.31 6.55
CA ASN A 118 11.96 -7.06 5.86
C ASN A 118 12.79 -6.13 4.97
N GLU A 119 13.88 -6.66 4.40
CA GLU A 119 14.84 -5.90 3.60
C GLU A 119 14.76 -6.22 2.10
N THR A 120 13.63 -6.74 1.60
CA THR A 120 13.48 -7.15 0.19
C THR A 120 13.59 -6.00 -0.80
N LEU A 121 13.40 -4.76 -0.34
CA LEU A 121 13.56 -3.52 -1.10
C LEU A 121 14.65 -2.61 -0.54
N ALA A 122 15.56 -3.14 0.31
CA ALA A 122 16.65 -2.36 0.87
C ALA A 122 17.48 -1.66 -0.23
N GLY A 123 17.82 -0.40 0.00
CA GLY A 123 18.56 0.41 -0.95
C GLY A 123 17.76 0.93 -2.15
N ARG A 124 16.48 0.57 -2.31
CA ARG A 124 15.61 1.11 -3.38
C ARG A 124 15.02 2.46 -2.96
N ARG A 125 15.13 3.47 -3.83
CA ARG A 125 14.49 4.79 -3.68
C ARG A 125 13.30 4.86 -4.62
N ILE A 126 12.10 4.91 -4.05
CA ILE A 126 10.84 4.88 -4.80
C ILE A 126 10.13 6.22 -4.63
N ASN A 127 9.88 6.92 -5.73
CA ASN A 127 8.97 8.05 -5.75
C ASN A 127 7.57 7.52 -6.06
N LEU A 128 6.63 7.73 -5.16
CA LEU A 128 5.25 7.25 -5.27
C LEU A 128 4.31 8.45 -5.36
N GLU A 129 3.75 8.67 -6.55
CA GLU A 129 2.79 9.74 -6.83
C GLU A 129 1.37 9.21 -6.81
N TYR A 130 0.50 9.90 -6.04
CA TYR A 130 -0.91 9.53 -5.94
C TYR A 130 -1.78 10.75 -5.54
N VAL A 131 -3.08 10.65 -5.76
CA VAL A 131 -4.08 11.71 -5.65
C VAL A 131 -3.90 12.75 -6.75
N SER A 132 -2.92 13.63 -6.67
CA SER A 132 -2.50 14.62 -7.69
C SER A 132 -3.70 15.34 -8.35
N ALA A 133 -4.65 15.81 -7.55
CA ALA A 133 -5.84 16.51 -8.01
C ALA A 133 -5.62 18.02 -8.07
N ASN A 134 -6.26 18.70 -9.03
CA ASN A 134 -6.21 20.15 -9.11
C ASN A 134 -6.95 20.80 -7.94
N PRO A 135 -6.46 21.93 -7.38
CA PRO A 135 -7.04 22.59 -6.21
C PRO A 135 -8.26 23.44 -6.59
N THR A 136 -9.23 22.83 -7.21
CA THR A 136 -10.48 23.48 -7.66
C THR A 136 -11.69 23.03 -6.87
N GLY A 137 -11.47 22.17 -5.85
CA GLY A 137 -12.48 21.64 -4.96
C GLY A 137 -11.93 20.62 -3.96
N PRO A 138 -12.77 20.15 -3.03
CA PRO A 138 -12.40 19.12 -2.04
C PRO A 138 -12.04 17.80 -2.72
N VAL A 139 -11.35 16.92 -1.99
CA VAL A 139 -10.96 15.61 -2.50
C VAL A 139 -12.20 14.77 -2.79
N HIS A 140 -12.41 14.40 -4.05
CA HIS A 140 -13.54 13.54 -4.44
C HIS A 140 -13.27 12.06 -4.12
N LEU A 141 -14.31 11.23 -4.16
CA LEU A 141 -14.23 9.81 -3.79
C LEU A 141 -13.14 9.01 -4.53
N GLY A 142 -12.89 9.31 -5.81
CA GLY A 142 -11.77 8.73 -6.55
C GLY A 142 -10.42 9.10 -5.94
N GLY A 143 -10.22 10.38 -5.59
CA GLY A 143 -9.02 10.86 -4.88
C GLY A 143 -8.87 10.20 -3.50
N ALA A 144 -9.97 10.00 -2.77
CA ALA A 144 -9.98 9.28 -1.50
C ALA A 144 -9.44 7.84 -1.64
N ARG A 145 -9.79 7.14 -2.73
CA ARG A 145 -9.25 5.80 -3.01
C ARG A 145 -7.74 5.85 -3.21
N TRP A 146 -7.27 6.82 -3.98
CA TRP A 146 -5.83 6.97 -4.22
C TRP A 146 -5.07 7.34 -2.96
N ALA A 147 -5.65 8.17 -2.10
CA ALA A 147 -5.07 8.51 -0.80
C ALA A 147 -4.93 7.26 0.10
N ALA A 148 -5.99 6.44 0.23
CA ALA A 148 -5.93 5.22 1.04
C ALA A 148 -4.96 4.18 0.47
N VAL A 149 -4.98 3.95 -0.85
CA VAL A 149 -4.15 2.95 -1.53
C VAL A 149 -2.69 3.42 -1.57
N GLY A 150 -2.43 4.66 -1.97
CA GLY A 150 -1.08 5.21 -2.09
C GLY A 150 -0.35 5.26 -0.76
N ASP A 151 -1.00 5.76 0.31
CA ASP A 151 -0.41 5.76 1.64
C ASP A 151 -0.17 4.35 2.18
N SER A 152 -1.11 3.41 1.97
CA SER A 152 -0.91 2.00 2.35
C SER A 152 0.27 1.38 1.61
N LEU A 153 0.41 1.64 0.30
CA LEU A 153 1.57 1.18 -0.48
C LEU A 153 2.87 1.80 0.02
N ALA A 154 2.89 3.11 0.32
CA ALA A 154 4.07 3.77 0.87
C ALA A 154 4.54 3.10 2.17
N ARG A 155 3.60 2.83 3.09
CA ARG A 155 3.89 2.13 4.36
C ARG A 155 4.41 0.70 4.13
N ILE A 156 3.79 -0.06 3.22
CA ILE A 156 4.20 -1.43 2.90
C ILE A 156 5.60 -1.46 2.25
N LEU A 157 5.87 -0.55 1.30
CA LEU A 157 7.17 -0.44 0.65
C LEU A 157 8.28 -0.06 1.64
N SER A 158 7.99 0.89 2.54
CA SER A 158 8.91 1.29 3.61
C SER A 158 9.14 0.16 4.62
N ALA A 159 8.11 -0.66 4.92
CA ALA A 159 8.26 -1.83 5.77
C ALA A 159 9.15 -2.91 5.14
N CYS A 160 9.33 -2.88 3.83
CA CYS A 160 10.23 -3.75 3.08
C CYS A 160 11.62 -3.14 2.81
N GLY A 161 11.98 -2.05 3.47
CA GLY A 161 13.31 -1.42 3.42
C GLY A 161 13.50 -0.37 2.31
N ALA A 162 12.45 -0.02 1.54
CA ALA A 162 12.54 1.04 0.54
C ALA A 162 12.55 2.43 1.19
N ALA A 163 13.36 3.35 0.64
CA ALA A 163 13.22 4.78 0.88
C ALA A 163 12.12 5.31 -0.05
N VAL A 164 10.95 5.61 0.51
CA VAL A 164 9.78 6.05 -0.25
C VAL A 164 9.60 7.55 -0.10
N THR A 165 9.49 8.26 -1.23
CA THR A 165 9.06 9.66 -1.30
C THR A 165 7.61 9.68 -1.78
N ARG A 166 6.69 10.15 -0.94
CA ARG A 166 5.27 10.35 -1.27
C ARG A 166 5.11 11.70 -1.92
N GLU A 167 4.63 11.73 -3.15
CA GLU A 167 4.57 12.94 -3.94
C GLU A 167 3.15 13.23 -4.43
N TYR A 168 2.76 14.49 -4.32
CA TYR A 168 1.54 15.05 -4.85
C TYR A 168 1.91 16.06 -5.94
N TYR A 169 1.47 15.82 -7.18
CA TYR A 169 1.62 16.77 -8.28
C TYR A 169 0.47 17.77 -8.28
N PHE A 170 0.82 19.02 -8.43
CA PHE A 170 -0.08 20.13 -8.27
C PHE A 170 -0.03 21.00 -9.53
N ASN A 171 -1.15 21.07 -10.24
CA ASN A 171 -1.29 22.00 -11.35
C ASN A 171 -1.94 23.29 -10.83
N ASP A 172 -1.17 24.36 -10.78
CA ASP A 172 -1.56 25.68 -10.31
C ASP A 172 -1.96 26.64 -11.44
N HIS A 173 -2.01 26.17 -12.71
CA HIS A 173 -2.34 26.95 -13.87
C HIS A 173 -3.38 26.28 -14.79
N GLY A 174 -3.85 27.06 -15.78
CA GLY A 174 -4.73 26.58 -16.83
C GLY A 174 -6.22 26.82 -16.59
N THR A 175 -7.01 26.41 -17.58
CA THR A 175 -8.44 26.76 -17.68
C THR A 175 -9.29 26.32 -16.48
N GLN A 176 -8.89 25.28 -15.75
CA GLN A 176 -9.61 24.85 -14.53
C GLN A 176 -9.42 25.84 -13.39
N ILE A 177 -8.21 26.32 -13.19
CA ILE A 177 -7.89 27.32 -12.18
C ILE A 177 -8.59 28.65 -12.49
N ASP A 178 -8.62 29.06 -13.79
CA ASP A 178 -9.31 30.27 -14.20
C ASP A 178 -10.83 30.17 -13.98
N ARG A 179 -11.43 29.00 -14.23
CA ARG A 179 -12.85 28.73 -13.92
C ARG A 179 -13.13 28.80 -12.42
N PHE A 180 -12.24 28.24 -11.62
CA PHE A 180 -12.34 28.30 -10.18
C PHE A 180 -12.29 29.74 -9.66
N ALA A 181 -11.32 30.53 -10.11
CA ALA A 181 -11.20 31.95 -9.76
C ALA A 181 -12.45 32.76 -10.14
N ARG A 182 -13.02 32.53 -11.33
CA ARG A 182 -14.27 33.18 -11.76
C ARG A 182 -15.46 32.79 -10.90
N SER A 183 -15.52 31.52 -10.46
CA SER A 183 -16.58 31.06 -9.57
C SER A 183 -16.50 31.70 -8.19
N LEU A 184 -15.28 31.86 -7.64
CA LEU A 184 -15.05 32.57 -6.40
C LEU A 184 -15.45 34.05 -6.49
N LEU A 185 -15.05 34.71 -7.58
CA LEU A 185 -15.39 36.12 -7.82
C LEU A 185 -16.91 36.33 -7.93
N ALA A 186 -17.61 35.49 -8.71
CA ALA A 186 -19.07 35.55 -8.84
C ALA A 186 -19.75 35.37 -7.47
N SER A 187 -19.31 34.39 -6.68
CA SER A 187 -19.80 34.16 -5.33
C SER A 187 -19.58 35.37 -4.42
N ALA A 188 -18.40 35.98 -4.44
CA ALA A 188 -18.08 37.17 -3.64
C ALA A 188 -18.92 38.41 -4.02
N ARG A 189 -19.38 38.48 -5.27
CA ARG A 189 -20.27 39.55 -5.77
C ARG A 189 -21.75 39.23 -5.57
N GLY A 190 -22.11 38.04 -5.13
CA GLY A 190 -23.49 37.58 -5.05
C GLY A 190 -24.12 37.33 -6.42
N GLU A 191 -23.32 37.06 -7.43
CA GLU A 191 -23.71 36.72 -8.80
C GLU A 191 -23.99 35.21 -8.94
N GLU A 192 -24.69 34.82 -10.00
CA GLU A 192 -24.88 33.40 -10.34
C GLU A 192 -23.56 32.73 -10.69
N THR A 193 -23.40 31.45 -10.35
CA THR A 193 -22.23 30.67 -10.74
C THR A 193 -22.12 30.62 -12.26
N PRO A 194 -20.96 30.93 -12.87
CA PRO A 194 -20.75 30.81 -14.31
C PRO A 194 -21.18 29.43 -14.84
N ALA A 195 -21.74 29.38 -16.05
CA ALA A 195 -22.28 28.14 -16.62
C ALA A 195 -21.26 26.99 -16.71
N ASP A 196 -19.97 27.33 -16.88
CA ASP A 196 -18.83 26.39 -16.87
C ASP A 196 -18.07 26.39 -15.54
N GLY A 197 -18.59 27.09 -14.52
CA GLY A 197 -17.94 27.29 -13.24
C GLY A 197 -18.14 26.12 -12.27
N TYR A 198 -17.46 26.24 -11.13
CA TYR A 198 -17.60 25.31 -10.00
C TYR A 198 -18.70 25.81 -9.05
N GLY A 199 -19.53 24.87 -8.55
CA GLY A 199 -20.58 25.14 -7.59
C GLY A 199 -20.36 24.38 -6.28
N GLY A 200 -21.11 24.74 -5.25
CA GLY A 200 -21.06 24.11 -3.93
C GLY A 200 -20.73 25.10 -2.81
N ALA A 201 -20.99 24.71 -1.56
CA ALA A 201 -20.82 25.59 -0.40
C ALA A 201 -19.36 26.07 -0.24
N TYR A 202 -18.39 25.21 -0.53
CA TYR A 202 -16.97 25.53 -0.42
C TYR A 202 -16.53 26.72 -1.28
N ILE A 203 -17.21 26.99 -2.43
CA ILE A 203 -16.93 28.18 -3.27
C ILE A 203 -17.22 29.46 -2.47
N GLY A 204 -18.37 29.51 -1.78
CA GLY A 204 -18.74 30.63 -0.93
C GLY A 204 -17.80 30.80 0.25
N GLU A 205 -17.41 29.71 0.89
CA GLU A 205 -16.51 29.69 2.03
C GLU A 205 -15.11 30.20 1.66
N ILE A 206 -14.52 29.69 0.58
CA ILE A 206 -13.21 30.15 0.09
C ILE A 206 -13.28 31.62 -0.36
N ALA A 207 -14.35 32.02 -1.08
CA ALA A 207 -14.52 33.40 -1.50
C ALA A 207 -14.58 34.37 -0.30
N GLN A 208 -15.30 34.02 0.77
CA GLN A 208 -15.35 34.79 2.00
C GLN A 208 -13.99 34.87 2.68
N GLN A 209 -13.23 33.77 2.72
CA GLN A 209 -11.88 33.73 3.29
C GLN A 209 -10.92 34.64 2.51
N VAL A 210 -11.00 34.67 1.17
CA VAL A 210 -10.21 35.60 0.34
C VAL A 210 -10.55 37.05 0.70
N VAL A 211 -11.84 37.42 0.75
CA VAL A 211 -12.28 38.77 1.10
C VAL A 211 -11.82 39.17 2.52
N ALA A 212 -11.97 38.29 3.49
CA ALA A 212 -11.54 38.52 4.86
C ALA A 212 -10.02 38.68 4.97
N GLY A 213 -9.24 37.84 4.26
CA GLY A 213 -7.78 37.92 4.24
C GLY A 213 -7.25 39.22 3.63
N GLU A 214 -7.85 39.68 2.52
CA GLU A 214 -7.48 40.96 1.90
C GLU A 214 -7.84 42.15 2.80
N ALA A 215 -9.00 42.11 3.44
CA ALA A 215 -9.39 43.14 4.44
C ALA A 215 -8.45 43.18 5.65
N ALA A 216 -8.08 42.03 6.20
CA ALA A 216 -7.13 41.92 7.30
C ALA A 216 -5.73 42.46 6.92
N ALA A 217 -5.35 42.36 5.65
CA ALA A 217 -4.11 42.91 5.13
C ALA A 217 -4.19 44.39 4.75
N GLY A 218 -5.33 45.04 4.98
CA GLY A 218 -5.55 46.45 4.64
C GLY A 218 -5.62 46.72 3.14
N ARG A 219 -5.92 45.71 2.31
CA ARG A 219 -6.06 45.84 0.87
C ARG A 219 -7.51 46.10 0.46
N PRO A 220 -7.76 46.69 -0.74
CA PRO A 220 -9.12 46.91 -1.24
C PRO A 220 -9.92 45.59 -1.29
N ALA A 221 -11.24 45.70 -1.12
CA ALA A 221 -12.13 44.55 -1.26
C ALA A 221 -12.04 43.96 -2.68
N PRO A 222 -11.60 42.72 -2.87
CA PRO A 222 -11.30 42.16 -4.19
C PRO A 222 -12.51 42.19 -5.13
N ALA A 223 -13.71 41.99 -4.61
CA ALA A 223 -14.95 42.00 -5.37
C ALA A 223 -15.27 43.38 -6.02
N THR A 224 -14.64 44.46 -5.54
CA THR A 224 -14.84 45.84 -6.08
C THR A 224 -13.78 46.25 -7.08
N LEU A 225 -12.75 45.44 -7.31
CA LEU A 225 -11.70 45.68 -8.29
C LEU A 225 -12.23 45.46 -9.74
N PRO A 226 -11.53 45.99 -10.76
CA PRO A 226 -11.78 45.59 -12.14
C PRO A 226 -11.68 44.08 -12.33
N ASP A 227 -12.46 43.51 -13.23
CA ASP A 227 -12.62 42.04 -13.37
C ASP A 227 -11.31 41.29 -13.49
N ALA A 228 -10.36 41.78 -14.28
CA ALA A 228 -9.06 41.12 -14.45
C ALA A 228 -8.23 41.11 -13.15
N GLU A 229 -8.21 42.23 -12.43
CA GLU A 229 -7.49 42.32 -11.13
C GLU A 229 -8.17 41.51 -10.06
N ALA A 230 -9.50 41.54 -9.98
CA ALA A 230 -10.30 40.75 -9.08
C ALA A 230 -10.07 39.25 -9.31
N ALA A 231 -10.16 38.79 -10.56
CA ALA A 231 -9.93 37.40 -10.94
C ALA A 231 -8.53 36.92 -10.54
N GLU A 232 -7.50 37.75 -10.69
CA GLU A 232 -6.13 37.43 -10.30
C GLU A 232 -5.98 37.26 -8.78
N VAL A 233 -6.60 38.14 -7.98
CA VAL A 233 -6.59 38.01 -6.52
C VAL A 233 -7.31 36.73 -6.10
N PHE A 234 -8.49 36.45 -6.65
CA PHE A 234 -9.23 35.22 -6.34
C PHE A 234 -8.50 33.97 -6.85
N ARG A 235 -7.79 34.05 -7.98
CA ARG A 235 -6.94 32.97 -8.48
C ARG A 235 -5.82 32.65 -7.48
N ALA A 236 -4.98 33.63 -7.16
CA ALA A 236 -3.82 33.41 -6.32
C ALA A 236 -4.23 32.97 -4.90
N ARG A 237 -5.12 33.74 -4.25
CA ARG A 237 -5.52 33.44 -2.86
C ARG A 237 -6.45 32.26 -2.74
N GLY A 238 -7.38 32.09 -3.69
CA GLY A 238 -8.33 30.98 -3.69
C GLY A 238 -7.64 29.64 -3.87
N VAL A 239 -6.66 29.58 -4.77
CA VAL A 239 -5.83 28.36 -4.98
C VAL A 239 -5.05 28.01 -3.72
N ASP A 240 -4.38 28.99 -3.08
CA ASP A 240 -3.63 28.78 -1.85
C ASP A 240 -4.53 28.21 -0.72
N LEU A 241 -5.72 28.81 -0.54
CA LEU A 241 -6.68 28.38 0.49
C LEU A 241 -7.25 27.01 0.20
N MET A 242 -7.67 26.75 -1.07
CA MET A 242 -8.20 25.45 -1.46
C MET A 242 -7.15 24.34 -1.29
N PHE A 243 -5.90 24.63 -1.66
CA PHE A 243 -4.81 23.68 -1.50
C PHE A 243 -4.49 23.42 -0.02
N ALA A 244 -4.55 24.44 0.83
CA ALA A 244 -4.42 24.27 2.28
C ALA A 244 -5.53 23.37 2.84
N ALA A 245 -6.78 23.54 2.36
CA ALA A 245 -7.91 22.69 2.73
C ALA A 245 -7.71 21.24 2.27
N VAL A 246 -7.29 21.01 1.02
CA VAL A 246 -6.97 19.66 0.50
C VAL A 246 -5.87 18.99 1.34
N LYS A 247 -4.81 19.72 1.70
CA LYS A 247 -3.74 19.17 2.56
C LYS A 247 -4.25 18.79 3.95
N ALA A 248 -5.09 19.61 4.56
CA ALA A 248 -5.68 19.32 5.87
C ALA A 248 -6.59 18.09 5.80
N GLU A 249 -7.46 18.01 4.79
CA GLU A 249 -8.36 16.87 4.57
C GLU A 249 -7.59 15.54 4.39
N LEU A 250 -6.49 15.56 3.62
CA LEU A 250 -5.63 14.39 3.43
C LEU A 250 -4.87 14.02 4.72
N HIS A 251 -4.41 15.02 5.49
CA HIS A 251 -3.77 14.80 6.79
C HIS A 251 -4.74 14.13 7.78
N ASP A 252 -5.96 14.64 7.90
CA ASP A 252 -6.99 14.07 8.76
C ASP A 252 -7.37 12.65 8.33
N PHE A 253 -7.29 12.39 7.03
CA PHE A 253 -7.40 11.04 6.47
C PHE A 253 -6.14 10.18 6.66
N ARG A 254 -5.08 10.69 7.32
CA ARG A 254 -3.78 10.04 7.57
C ARG A 254 -3.03 9.68 6.28
N SER A 255 -3.12 10.55 5.29
CA SER A 255 -2.41 10.42 4.01
C SER A 255 -1.56 11.67 3.78
N ASP A 256 -0.37 11.68 4.36
CA ASP A 256 0.59 12.77 4.26
C ASP A 256 1.53 12.61 3.06
N PHE A 257 2.06 13.73 2.57
CA PHE A 257 3.01 13.78 1.46
C PHE A 257 4.32 14.42 1.89
N ASP A 258 5.42 13.92 1.32
CA ASP A 258 6.77 14.44 1.56
C ASP A 258 7.07 15.60 0.60
N VAL A 259 6.49 15.57 -0.60
CA VAL A 259 6.67 16.56 -1.66
C VAL A 259 5.31 16.96 -2.24
N PHE A 260 5.07 18.26 -2.30
CA PHE A 260 4.03 18.87 -3.13
C PHE A 260 4.73 19.55 -4.30
N PHE A 261 4.63 18.94 -5.47
CA PHE A 261 5.35 19.38 -6.66
C PHE A 261 4.47 20.33 -7.48
N HIS A 262 4.94 21.56 -7.71
CA HIS A 262 4.26 22.60 -8.47
C HIS A 262 4.70 22.53 -9.93
N GLU A 263 3.75 22.40 -10.87
CA GLU A 263 4.01 22.35 -12.32
C GLU A 263 4.79 23.58 -12.83
N ASP A 264 4.46 24.76 -12.31
CA ASP A 264 5.15 26.00 -12.65
C ASP A 264 6.66 25.96 -12.45
N SER A 265 7.13 25.20 -11.49
CA SER A 265 8.58 25.05 -11.22
C SER A 265 9.34 24.46 -12.42
N LEU A 266 8.67 23.64 -13.24
CA LEU A 266 9.27 23.06 -14.46
C LEU A 266 9.55 24.13 -15.52
N HIS A 267 8.61 25.05 -15.70
CA HIS A 267 8.73 26.15 -16.66
C HIS A 267 9.73 27.21 -16.15
N ALA A 268 9.58 27.65 -14.90
CA ALA A 268 10.43 28.68 -14.30
C ALA A 268 11.92 28.27 -14.22
N SER A 269 12.20 26.97 -14.04
CA SER A 269 13.59 26.47 -13.95
C SER A 269 14.23 26.09 -15.29
N GLY A 270 13.50 26.16 -16.41
CA GLY A 270 13.95 25.66 -17.73
C GLY A 270 14.10 24.13 -17.77
N ALA A 271 13.34 23.39 -16.94
CA ALA A 271 13.43 21.93 -16.87
C ALA A 271 12.92 21.27 -18.15
N VAL A 272 11.93 21.89 -18.82
CA VAL A 272 11.37 21.40 -20.07
C VAL A 272 12.42 21.39 -21.16
N GLU A 273 13.15 22.49 -21.32
CA GLU A 273 14.23 22.63 -22.29
C GLU A 273 15.35 21.64 -22.02
N ARG A 274 15.77 21.50 -20.75
CA ARG A 274 16.80 20.50 -20.37
C ARG A 274 16.38 19.07 -20.69
N ALA A 275 15.12 18.71 -20.47
CA ALA A 275 14.61 17.37 -20.78
C ALA A 275 14.64 17.12 -22.31
N ILE A 276 14.22 18.10 -23.11
CA ILE A 276 14.27 18.02 -24.59
C ILE A 276 15.72 17.90 -25.07
N ASP A 277 16.64 18.72 -24.55
CA ASP A 277 18.06 18.67 -24.93
C ASP A 277 18.71 17.34 -24.59
N ARG A 278 18.36 16.74 -23.43
CA ARG A 278 18.83 15.41 -23.06
C ARG A 278 18.35 14.35 -24.07
N LEU A 279 17.08 14.42 -24.49
CA LEU A 279 16.52 13.52 -25.51
C LEU A 279 17.12 13.78 -26.91
N ARG A 280 17.39 15.05 -27.25
CA ARG A 280 18.09 15.43 -28.50
C ARG A 280 19.49 14.82 -28.53
N GLY A 281 20.23 14.89 -27.42
CA GLY A 281 21.53 14.23 -27.29
C GLY A 281 21.51 12.70 -27.44
N ARG A 282 20.35 12.08 -27.25
CA ARG A 282 20.12 10.64 -27.50
C ARG A 282 19.67 10.32 -28.93
N GLY A 283 19.45 11.32 -29.78
CA GLY A 283 19.04 11.15 -31.18
C GLY A 283 17.59 10.73 -31.39
N VAL A 284 16.73 10.89 -30.37
CA VAL A 284 15.30 10.47 -30.42
C VAL A 284 14.33 11.63 -30.72
N ILE A 285 14.88 12.85 -30.92
CA ILE A 285 14.14 14.06 -31.31
C ILE A 285 14.27 14.28 -32.81
N PHE A 286 13.22 14.80 -33.44
CA PHE A 286 13.24 15.26 -34.83
C PHE A 286 12.33 16.47 -35.02
N GLU A 287 12.59 17.23 -36.10
CA GLU A 287 11.79 18.38 -36.48
C GLU A 287 10.88 18.01 -37.67
N ARG A 288 9.61 18.43 -37.62
CA ARG A 288 8.63 18.27 -38.70
C ARG A 288 7.60 19.38 -38.64
N ASP A 289 7.34 20.03 -39.78
CA ASP A 289 6.34 21.08 -39.92
C ASP A 289 6.51 22.25 -38.93
N GLY A 290 7.77 22.61 -38.62
CA GLY A 290 8.11 23.67 -37.67
C GLY A 290 7.90 23.29 -36.20
N ALA A 291 7.58 22.06 -35.89
CA ALA A 291 7.39 21.53 -34.53
C ALA A 291 8.48 20.52 -34.17
N THR A 292 8.83 20.45 -32.88
CA THR A 292 9.79 19.47 -32.31
C THR A 292 9.03 18.24 -31.82
N TRP A 293 9.47 17.06 -32.23
CA TRP A 293 8.80 15.79 -31.98
C TRP A 293 9.74 14.80 -31.28
N LEU A 294 9.14 13.94 -30.41
CA LEU A 294 9.78 12.75 -29.87
C LEU A 294 9.34 11.51 -30.66
N ARG A 295 10.29 10.64 -31.05
CA ARG A 295 10.05 9.34 -31.72
C ARG A 295 9.52 8.32 -30.74
N THR A 296 8.33 8.52 -30.19
CA THR A 296 7.73 7.58 -29.21
C THR A 296 7.35 6.26 -29.84
N THR A 297 7.13 6.21 -31.17
CA THR A 297 6.87 4.96 -31.91
C THR A 297 8.03 3.99 -31.87
N ASP A 298 9.28 4.46 -31.81
CA ASP A 298 10.48 3.62 -31.66
C ASP A 298 10.51 2.87 -30.31
N PHE A 299 9.68 3.30 -29.37
CA PHE A 299 9.58 2.77 -28.00
C PHE A 299 8.19 2.17 -27.69
N GLY A 300 7.36 1.91 -28.70
CA GLY A 300 6.11 1.19 -28.57
C GLY A 300 4.84 2.03 -28.32
N ASP A 301 4.92 3.37 -28.48
CA ASP A 301 3.72 4.22 -28.51
C ASP A 301 3.00 4.10 -29.86
N ASP A 302 1.73 4.49 -29.92
CA ASP A 302 0.89 4.41 -31.13
C ASP A 302 1.27 5.46 -32.20
N LYS A 303 1.88 6.59 -31.78
CA LYS A 303 2.33 7.69 -32.66
C LYS A 303 3.41 8.52 -32.00
N ASP A 304 4.22 9.22 -32.81
CA ASP A 304 5.16 10.21 -32.32
C ASP A 304 4.44 11.40 -31.67
N ARG A 305 5.12 12.02 -30.68
CA ARG A 305 4.51 13.08 -29.87
C ARG A 305 5.20 14.43 -30.07
N VAL A 306 4.38 15.47 -30.22
CA VAL A 306 4.84 16.86 -30.25
C VAL A 306 5.31 17.26 -28.86
N LEU A 307 6.48 17.89 -28.78
CA LEU A 307 7.03 18.49 -27.57
C LEU A 307 6.95 20.02 -27.61
N ILE A 308 7.37 20.61 -28.74
CA ILE A 308 7.21 22.04 -28.99
C ILE A 308 6.36 22.20 -30.26
N LYS A 309 5.31 22.97 -30.18
CA LYS A 309 4.42 23.26 -31.29
C LYS A 309 5.09 24.20 -32.30
N SER A 310 4.52 24.36 -33.51
CA SER A 310 5.01 25.26 -34.54
C SER A 310 4.97 26.74 -34.16
N ASP A 311 4.17 27.13 -33.16
CA ASP A 311 4.12 28.46 -32.57
C ASP A 311 5.20 28.70 -31.49
N GLY A 312 6.01 27.69 -31.17
CA GLY A 312 7.06 27.73 -30.16
C GLY A 312 6.59 27.40 -28.74
N GLU A 313 5.28 27.16 -28.54
CA GLU A 313 4.78 26.76 -27.21
C GLU A 313 5.03 25.30 -26.92
N ALA A 314 5.33 25.00 -25.63
CA ALA A 314 5.45 23.62 -25.14
C ALA A 314 4.08 22.91 -25.21
N ALA A 315 4.09 21.66 -25.67
CA ALA A 315 2.93 20.78 -25.55
C ALA A 315 2.86 20.20 -24.13
N TYR A 316 1.67 19.80 -23.67
CA TYR A 316 1.49 19.18 -22.33
C TYR A 316 2.46 18.04 -22.06
N PHE A 317 2.73 17.21 -23.05
CA PHE A 317 3.65 16.09 -22.89
C PHE A 317 5.10 16.51 -22.61
N ALA A 318 5.50 17.73 -22.96
CA ALA A 318 6.83 18.24 -22.63
C ALA A 318 7.03 18.46 -21.11
N ALA A 319 5.96 18.85 -20.41
CA ALA A 319 5.97 18.95 -18.95
C ALA A 319 6.12 17.56 -18.29
N ASP A 320 5.43 16.53 -18.81
CA ASP A 320 5.56 15.15 -18.33
C ASP A 320 7.02 14.64 -18.44
N LEU A 321 7.71 14.96 -19.55
CA LEU A 321 9.12 14.64 -19.76
C LEU A 321 10.03 15.26 -18.68
N ALA A 322 9.84 16.56 -18.46
CA ALA A 322 10.62 17.31 -17.47
C ALA A 322 10.38 16.80 -16.06
N TYR A 323 9.13 16.50 -15.74
CA TYR A 323 8.75 16.00 -14.44
C TYR A 323 9.29 14.58 -14.14
N TYR A 324 9.23 13.69 -15.14
CA TYR A 324 9.86 12.38 -15.00
C TYR A 324 11.38 12.50 -14.80
N LEU A 325 12.04 13.33 -15.60
CA LEU A 325 13.46 13.57 -15.47
C LEU A 325 13.82 14.14 -14.09
N ASP A 326 13.06 15.08 -13.58
CA ASP A 326 13.23 15.66 -12.24
C ASP A 326 13.17 14.59 -11.13
N LYS A 327 12.20 13.67 -11.16
CA LYS A 327 12.13 12.56 -10.22
C LYS A 327 13.41 11.69 -10.26
N ARG A 328 13.90 11.41 -11.47
CA ARG A 328 15.13 10.63 -11.67
C ARG A 328 16.37 11.38 -11.16
N GLU A 329 16.46 12.68 -11.40
CA GLU A 329 17.58 13.53 -10.96
C GLU A 329 17.57 13.74 -9.44
N ARG A 330 16.41 13.80 -8.81
CA ARG A 330 16.25 13.74 -7.34
C ARG A 330 16.64 12.38 -6.76
N GLY A 331 16.93 11.40 -7.60
CA GLY A 331 17.51 10.12 -7.24
C GLY A 331 16.52 8.97 -7.10
N ALA A 332 15.28 9.09 -7.58
CA ALA A 332 14.36 7.96 -7.59
C ALA A 332 14.87 6.83 -8.50
N ASP A 333 14.96 5.61 -8.00
CA ASP A 333 15.28 4.42 -8.79
C ASP A 333 14.06 3.96 -9.59
N CYS A 334 12.87 4.20 -9.03
CA CYS A 334 11.58 3.89 -9.64
C CYS A 334 10.58 5.01 -9.33
N ALA A 335 9.95 5.54 -10.37
CA ALA A 335 8.77 6.40 -10.26
C ALA A 335 7.51 5.55 -10.44
N VAL A 336 6.64 5.57 -9.44
CA VAL A 336 5.35 4.85 -9.43
C VAL A 336 4.22 5.87 -9.46
N TYR A 337 3.35 5.77 -10.45
CA TYR A 337 2.20 6.66 -10.63
C TYR A 337 0.90 5.90 -10.41
N LEU A 338 -0.01 6.46 -9.61
CA LEU A 338 -1.38 5.97 -9.44
C LEU A 338 -2.34 6.83 -10.24
N PHE A 339 -2.88 6.28 -11.31
CA PHE A 339 -3.82 6.98 -12.20
C PHE A 339 -5.22 6.36 -12.16
N GLY A 340 -6.23 7.19 -12.42
CA GLY A 340 -7.59 6.73 -12.69
C GLY A 340 -7.70 6.00 -14.03
N ALA A 341 -8.76 5.21 -14.21
CA ALA A 341 -8.99 4.44 -15.43
C ALA A 341 -9.15 5.29 -16.69
N ASP A 342 -9.54 6.55 -16.55
CA ASP A 342 -9.61 7.56 -17.61
C ASP A 342 -8.25 7.89 -18.25
N HIS A 343 -7.15 7.65 -17.53
CA HIS A 343 -5.77 7.82 -18.00
C HIS A 343 -5.19 6.60 -18.72
N HIS A 344 -5.97 5.55 -18.98
CA HIS A 344 -5.45 4.32 -19.63
C HIS A 344 -4.73 4.60 -20.96
N GLY A 345 -5.22 5.54 -21.76
CA GLY A 345 -4.59 5.97 -23.01
C GLY A 345 -3.23 6.67 -22.85
N TYR A 346 -2.84 7.03 -21.62
CA TYR A 346 -1.57 7.68 -21.33
C TYR A 346 -0.42 6.69 -21.12
N ILE A 347 -0.70 5.44 -20.80
CA ILE A 347 0.31 4.42 -20.40
C ILE A 347 1.38 4.26 -21.49
N GLY A 348 0.96 4.06 -22.76
CA GLY A 348 1.89 3.83 -23.86
C GLY A 348 2.93 4.94 -24.01
N ARG A 349 2.46 6.21 -24.04
CA ARG A 349 3.36 7.37 -24.17
C ARG A 349 4.29 7.57 -22.99
N MET A 350 3.81 7.32 -21.75
CA MET A 350 4.65 7.40 -20.55
C MET A 350 5.74 6.33 -20.54
N MET A 351 5.39 5.10 -20.90
CA MET A 351 6.37 4.02 -21.01
C MET A 351 7.38 4.27 -22.14
N ALA A 352 6.94 4.79 -23.28
CA ALA A 352 7.83 5.20 -24.37
C ALA A 352 8.77 6.34 -23.94
N MET A 353 8.28 7.33 -23.18
CA MET A 353 9.09 8.38 -22.59
C MET A 353 10.19 7.81 -21.68
N CYS A 354 9.83 6.90 -20.76
CA CYS A 354 10.78 6.22 -19.88
C CYS A 354 11.92 5.56 -20.70
N ALA A 355 11.55 4.79 -21.73
CA ALA A 355 12.51 4.12 -22.61
C ALA A 355 13.38 5.11 -23.42
N ALA A 356 12.80 6.21 -23.88
CA ALA A 356 13.52 7.26 -24.61
C ALA A 356 14.62 7.91 -23.75
N PHE A 357 14.41 8.07 -22.45
CA PHE A 357 15.45 8.49 -21.50
C PHE A 357 16.50 7.42 -21.22
N GLY A 358 16.34 6.18 -21.72
CA GLY A 358 17.25 5.05 -21.53
C GLY A 358 16.98 4.24 -20.28
N ASP A 359 15.87 4.47 -19.64
CA ASP A 359 15.37 3.71 -18.52
C ASP A 359 14.54 2.50 -18.99
N THR A 360 14.24 1.59 -18.09
CA THR A 360 13.46 0.36 -18.39
C THR A 360 12.03 0.49 -17.88
N PRO A 361 11.01 0.54 -18.79
CA PRO A 361 9.61 0.48 -18.40
C PRO A 361 9.30 -0.72 -17.49
N GLY A 362 8.46 -0.52 -16.48
CA GLY A 362 8.16 -1.53 -15.46
C GLY A 362 9.21 -1.66 -14.34
N VAL A 363 10.43 -1.17 -14.55
CA VAL A 363 11.52 -1.16 -13.55
C VAL A 363 11.74 0.25 -12.99
N ASN A 364 12.02 1.23 -13.88
CA ASN A 364 12.28 2.61 -13.48
C ASN A 364 11.01 3.47 -13.47
N MET A 365 9.97 3.04 -14.18
CA MET A 365 8.65 3.63 -14.16
C MET A 365 7.60 2.53 -14.06
N GLN A 366 6.62 2.70 -13.16
CA GLN A 366 5.45 1.85 -13.02
C GLN A 366 4.20 2.72 -13.01
N ILE A 367 3.16 2.29 -13.73
CA ILE A 367 1.87 2.97 -13.74
C ILE A 367 0.83 1.98 -13.23
N LEU A 368 0.15 2.36 -12.17
CA LEU A 368 -0.91 1.58 -11.54
C LEU A 368 -2.24 2.25 -11.88
N ILE A 369 -3.12 1.51 -12.53
CA ILE A 369 -4.45 2.02 -12.91
C ILE A 369 -5.48 1.53 -11.93
N GLY A 370 -6.29 2.46 -11.46
CA GLY A 370 -7.36 2.14 -10.56
C GLY A 370 -8.76 2.41 -11.10
N GLN A 371 -9.68 1.53 -10.72
CA GLN A 371 -11.07 1.58 -11.13
C GLN A 371 -11.92 2.47 -10.21
N LEU A 372 -13.13 2.76 -10.65
CA LEU A 372 -14.08 3.63 -9.97
C LEU A 372 -14.54 3.05 -8.62
N VAL A 373 -14.98 3.96 -7.76
CA VAL A 373 -15.63 3.68 -6.48
C VAL A 373 -17.06 4.17 -6.54
N ASN A 374 -18.01 3.34 -6.15
CA ASN A 374 -19.40 3.72 -5.96
C ASN A 374 -19.74 3.68 -4.47
N LEU A 375 -20.66 4.54 -4.04
CA LEU A 375 -21.29 4.43 -2.72
C LEU A 375 -22.68 3.84 -2.84
N VAL A 376 -23.00 2.96 -1.90
CA VAL A 376 -24.32 2.33 -1.80
C VAL A 376 -24.89 2.61 -0.41
N ARG A 377 -26.19 2.88 -0.32
CA ARG A 377 -26.96 3.00 0.92
C ARG A 377 -28.34 2.37 0.70
N ASP A 378 -28.83 1.59 1.67
CA ASP A 378 -30.08 0.83 1.56
C ASP A 378 -30.15 -0.03 0.27
N GLY A 379 -29.02 -0.59 -0.16
CA GLY A 379 -28.91 -1.39 -1.38
C GLY A 379 -29.03 -0.60 -2.70
N ALA A 380 -29.08 0.73 -2.65
CA ALA A 380 -29.20 1.60 -3.81
C ALA A 380 -27.95 2.52 -3.96
N PRO A 381 -27.52 2.81 -5.19
CA PRO A 381 -26.44 3.77 -5.40
C PRO A 381 -26.78 5.14 -4.81
N VAL A 382 -25.85 5.73 -4.06
CA VAL A 382 -25.95 7.11 -3.59
C VAL A 382 -25.89 8.02 -4.82
N ARG A 383 -27.02 8.64 -5.16
CA ARG A 383 -27.12 9.49 -6.35
C ARG A 383 -26.39 10.80 -6.12
N MET A 384 -25.36 11.03 -6.93
CA MET A 384 -24.73 12.33 -7.05
C MET A 384 -25.61 13.24 -7.91
N SER A 385 -25.98 14.40 -7.41
CA SER A 385 -26.70 15.41 -8.19
C SER A 385 -25.71 16.32 -8.87
N LYS A 386 -25.45 16.12 -10.17
CA LYS A 386 -24.65 17.05 -10.99
C LYS A 386 -25.19 18.49 -10.96
N ARG A 387 -26.51 18.68 -10.76
CA ARG A 387 -27.15 20.01 -10.73
C ARG A 387 -27.06 20.70 -9.35
N ALA A 388 -26.86 19.95 -8.26
CA ALA A 388 -26.70 20.51 -6.92
C ALA A 388 -25.21 20.72 -6.57
N GLY A 389 -24.27 20.41 -7.47
CA GLY A 389 -22.84 20.47 -7.19
C GLY A 389 -22.35 19.39 -6.19
N THR A 390 -23.17 18.41 -5.87
CA THR A 390 -22.85 17.37 -4.89
C THR A 390 -22.06 16.26 -5.55
N ILE A 391 -20.77 16.45 -5.61
CA ILE A 391 -19.79 15.36 -5.77
C ILE A 391 -19.62 14.77 -4.38
N VAL A 392 -19.63 13.45 -4.24
CA VAL A 392 -19.28 12.82 -2.96
C VAL A 392 -17.80 13.03 -2.70
N THR A 393 -17.52 13.67 -1.58
CA THR A 393 -16.17 14.04 -1.15
C THR A 393 -15.58 13.00 -0.20
N LEU A 394 -14.30 13.10 0.08
CA LEU A 394 -13.63 12.36 1.14
C LEU A 394 -14.26 12.69 2.51
N GLU A 395 -14.57 13.97 2.75
CA GLU A 395 -15.22 14.43 3.99
C GLU A 395 -16.59 13.76 4.19
N ASP A 396 -17.42 13.68 3.12
CA ASP A 396 -18.72 12.99 3.17
C ASP A 396 -18.58 11.51 3.56
N LEU A 397 -17.60 10.82 2.96
CA LEU A 397 -17.33 9.42 3.27
C LEU A 397 -16.85 9.25 4.72
N VAL A 398 -15.88 10.05 5.15
CA VAL A 398 -15.35 10.01 6.52
C VAL A 398 -16.40 10.37 7.54
N GLY A 399 -17.24 11.38 7.25
CA GLY A 399 -18.36 11.78 8.12
C GLY A 399 -19.40 10.67 8.28
N ALA A 400 -19.59 9.84 7.25
CA ALA A 400 -20.56 8.74 7.29
C ALA A 400 -20.05 7.50 8.03
N VAL A 401 -18.78 7.11 7.86
CA VAL A 401 -18.27 5.80 8.35
C VAL A 401 -17.02 5.91 9.22
N GLY A 402 -16.44 7.08 9.35
CA GLY A 402 -15.16 7.32 10.06
C GLY A 402 -13.93 6.97 9.20
N VAL A 403 -12.77 7.51 9.62
CA VAL A 403 -11.50 7.37 8.89
C VAL A 403 -11.08 5.91 8.73
N ASP A 404 -11.14 5.12 9.80
CA ASP A 404 -10.70 3.72 9.77
C ASP A 404 -11.50 2.85 8.80
N ALA A 405 -12.83 2.98 8.84
CA ALA A 405 -13.70 2.21 7.95
C ALA A 405 -13.55 2.65 6.50
N ALA A 406 -13.45 3.96 6.24
CA ALA A 406 -13.21 4.50 4.91
C ALA A 406 -11.88 3.99 4.32
N ARG A 407 -10.78 4.12 5.07
CA ARG A 407 -9.45 3.65 4.63
C ARG A 407 -9.43 2.14 4.36
N TYR A 408 -9.97 1.36 5.31
CA TYR A 408 -9.98 -0.10 5.17
C TYR A 408 -10.79 -0.53 3.95
N ALA A 409 -11.99 -0.01 3.75
CA ALA A 409 -12.85 -0.34 2.62
C ALA A 409 -12.20 -0.01 1.27
N LEU A 410 -11.57 1.17 1.17
CA LEU A 410 -10.88 1.62 -0.05
C LEU A 410 -9.61 0.80 -0.35
N ALA A 411 -8.87 0.35 0.68
CA ALA A 411 -7.64 -0.42 0.52
C ALA A 411 -7.87 -1.95 0.42
N ARG A 412 -9.05 -2.46 0.82
CA ARG A 412 -9.35 -3.89 0.96
C ARG A 412 -9.41 -4.65 -0.36
N SER A 413 -9.68 -3.97 -1.47
CA SER A 413 -9.85 -4.56 -2.80
C SER A 413 -8.68 -4.21 -3.71
N SER A 414 -8.46 -5.03 -4.73
CA SER A 414 -7.47 -4.73 -5.76
C SER A 414 -7.80 -3.42 -6.48
N MET A 415 -6.78 -2.66 -6.90
CA MET A 415 -6.98 -1.37 -7.58
C MET A 415 -7.70 -1.51 -8.91
N ASP A 416 -7.45 -2.59 -9.63
CA ASP A 416 -8.05 -2.90 -10.94
C ASP A 416 -9.52 -3.33 -10.87
N SER A 417 -10.07 -3.46 -9.66
CA SER A 417 -11.47 -3.81 -9.43
C SER A 417 -12.29 -2.56 -9.13
N MET A 418 -13.45 -2.43 -9.77
CA MET A 418 -14.49 -1.51 -9.33
C MET A 418 -15.00 -1.95 -7.96
N ILE A 419 -15.27 -1.01 -7.07
CA ILE A 419 -15.76 -1.30 -5.72
C ILE A 419 -17.04 -0.54 -5.41
N ASP A 420 -17.96 -1.23 -4.77
CA ASP A 420 -19.14 -0.64 -4.16
C ASP A 420 -18.91 -0.58 -2.64
N ILE A 421 -18.99 0.60 -2.07
CA ILE A 421 -18.86 0.86 -0.63
C ILE A 421 -20.26 0.99 -0.04
N ASP A 422 -20.66 0.01 0.76
CA ASP A 422 -21.93 0.01 1.49
C ASP A 422 -21.75 0.78 2.80
N LEU A 423 -22.36 1.97 2.86
CA LEU A 423 -22.25 2.88 4.00
C LEU A 423 -22.93 2.31 5.25
N ASP A 424 -24.05 1.59 5.10
CA ASP A 424 -24.78 1.01 6.20
C ASP A 424 -24.00 -0.13 6.83
N LEU A 425 -23.43 -1.00 5.99
CA LEU A 425 -22.55 -2.08 6.43
C LEU A 425 -21.33 -1.52 7.19
N LEU A 426 -20.64 -0.52 6.64
CA LEU A 426 -19.43 0.03 7.24
C LEU A 426 -19.69 0.85 8.52
N SER A 427 -20.90 1.35 8.71
CA SER A 427 -21.32 2.02 9.95
C SER A 427 -21.73 1.03 11.04
N SER A 428 -21.95 -0.24 10.69
CA SER A 428 -22.48 -1.24 11.62
C SER A 428 -21.39 -1.82 12.52
N ALA A 429 -21.70 -2.03 13.80
CA ALA A 429 -20.89 -2.78 14.74
C ALA A 429 -21.18 -4.30 14.64
N SER A 430 -20.91 -4.89 13.47
CA SER A 430 -21.21 -6.29 13.19
C SER A 430 -20.01 -7.04 12.60
N ASN A 431 -20.03 -8.38 12.71
CA ASN A 431 -19.01 -9.23 12.13
C ASN A 431 -18.98 -9.19 10.59
N ASP A 432 -20.04 -8.72 9.95
CA ASP A 432 -20.08 -8.56 8.49
C ASP A 432 -19.30 -7.32 8.03
N ASN A 433 -19.12 -6.34 8.92
CA ASN A 433 -18.25 -5.19 8.68
C ASN A 433 -16.78 -5.60 8.80
N PRO A 434 -16.01 -5.62 7.70
CA PRO A 434 -14.67 -6.21 7.70
C PRO A 434 -13.67 -5.46 8.58
N VAL A 435 -13.76 -4.14 8.69
CA VAL A 435 -12.86 -3.38 9.57
C VAL A 435 -13.22 -3.62 11.03
N TYR A 436 -14.51 -3.59 11.35
CA TYR A 436 -14.98 -3.89 12.70
C TYR A 436 -14.53 -5.29 13.14
N TYR A 437 -14.67 -6.30 12.28
CA TYR A 437 -14.29 -7.67 12.56
C TYR A 437 -12.80 -7.82 12.94
N VAL A 438 -11.92 -7.14 12.22
CA VAL A 438 -10.47 -7.15 12.49
C VAL A 438 -10.13 -6.35 13.75
N GLN A 439 -10.70 -5.15 13.91
CA GLN A 439 -10.48 -4.32 15.09
C GLN A 439 -11.04 -4.99 16.36
N TYR A 440 -12.18 -5.64 16.25
CA TYR A 440 -12.77 -6.41 17.36
C TYR A 440 -11.87 -7.59 17.78
N ALA A 441 -11.23 -8.28 16.82
CA ALA A 441 -10.24 -9.31 17.17
C ALA A 441 -9.09 -8.70 17.98
N HIS A 442 -8.56 -7.54 17.59
CA HIS A 442 -7.53 -6.83 18.36
C HIS A 442 -8.02 -6.46 19.77
N ALA A 443 -9.16 -5.77 19.88
CA ALA A 443 -9.72 -5.38 21.18
C ALA A 443 -9.99 -6.59 22.09
N ARG A 444 -10.40 -7.72 21.51
CA ARG A 444 -10.56 -8.99 22.23
C ARG A 444 -9.23 -9.52 22.77
N THR A 445 -8.13 -9.49 22.00
CA THR A 445 -6.81 -9.89 22.51
C THR A 445 -6.40 -9.06 23.73
N ARG A 446 -6.67 -7.75 23.69
CA ARG A 446 -6.38 -6.84 24.81
C ARG A 446 -7.25 -7.13 26.02
N SER A 447 -8.52 -7.49 25.81
CA SER A 447 -9.43 -7.90 26.88
C SER A 447 -8.99 -9.22 27.51
N VAL A 448 -8.58 -10.21 26.70
CA VAL A 448 -8.05 -11.49 27.18
C VAL A 448 -6.79 -11.29 28.04
N ALA A 449 -5.87 -10.42 27.61
CA ALA A 449 -4.65 -10.13 28.37
C ALA A 449 -4.97 -9.48 29.73
N ARG A 450 -5.92 -8.54 29.79
CA ARG A 450 -6.38 -7.96 31.08
C ARG A 450 -6.99 -9.00 32.00
N ASN A 451 -7.91 -9.81 31.48
CA ASN A 451 -8.53 -10.87 32.24
C ASN A 451 -7.51 -11.93 32.72
N ALA A 452 -6.51 -12.27 31.90
CA ALA A 452 -5.42 -13.19 32.28
C ALA A 452 -4.63 -12.64 33.48
N ALA A 453 -4.30 -11.35 33.48
CA ALA A 453 -3.60 -10.70 34.57
C ALA A 453 -4.40 -10.74 35.90
N GLU A 454 -5.72 -10.55 35.86
CA GLU A 454 -6.63 -10.67 37.01
C GLU A 454 -6.62 -12.09 37.61
N HIS A 455 -6.33 -13.10 36.80
CA HIS A 455 -6.21 -14.50 37.21
C HIS A 455 -4.75 -14.94 37.47
N GLY A 456 -3.81 -14.01 37.59
CA GLY A 456 -2.39 -14.30 37.86
C GLY A 456 -1.62 -14.86 36.66
N VAL A 457 -2.19 -14.92 35.47
CA VAL A 457 -1.48 -15.33 34.26
C VAL A 457 -0.81 -14.11 33.65
N VAL A 458 0.50 -13.99 33.83
CA VAL A 458 1.34 -12.89 33.37
C VAL A 458 2.60 -13.43 32.70
N ARG A 459 3.16 -12.65 31.75
CA ARG A 459 4.36 -13.09 31.00
C ARG A 459 5.62 -13.17 31.85
N ASP A 460 5.78 -12.23 32.78
CA ASP A 460 6.96 -12.11 33.67
C ASP A 460 6.68 -12.63 35.08
N GLY A 461 5.76 -13.59 35.23
CA GLY A 461 5.37 -14.21 36.50
C GLY A 461 6.27 -15.37 36.89
N GLY A 462 5.88 -16.06 37.99
CA GLY A 462 6.62 -17.23 38.48
C GLY A 462 6.61 -18.45 37.56
N THR A 463 5.68 -18.53 36.58
CA THR A 463 5.62 -19.60 35.58
C THR A 463 6.35 -19.15 34.33
N VAL A 464 7.40 -19.87 33.96
CA VAL A 464 8.23 -19.57 32.77
C VAL A 464 7.49 -19.94 31.48
N PHE A 465 7.68 -19.15 30.43
CA PHE A 465 7.19 -19.48 29.08
C PHE A 465 7.82 -20.79 28.59
N ASP A 466 6.99 -21.78 28.36
CA ASP A 466 7.36 -23.04 27.72
C ASP A 466 6.71 -23.12 26.34
N PRO A 467 7.46 -22.96 25.24
CA PRO A 467 6.90 -23.02 23.89
C PRO A 467 6.31 -24.40 23.55
N ALA A 468 6.79 -25.48 24.16
CA ALA A 468 6.27 -26.81 23.93
C ALA A 468 4.85 -27.04 24.52
N ALA A 469 4.42 -26.16 25.44
CA ALA A 469 3.06 -26.17 25.98
C ALA A 469 1.98 -25.63 25.01
N LEU A 470 2.37 -25.16 23.80
CA LEU A 470 1.47 -24.87 22.66
C LEU A 470 1.32 -26.15 21.81
N ASP A 471 0.77 -27.19 22.36
CA ASP A 471 0.67 -28.55 21.81
C ASP A 471 -0.71 -28.86 21.21
N ASP A 472 -1.71 -27.98 21.40
CA ASP A 472 -3.04 -28.15 20.85
C ASP A 472 -3.03 -27.86 19.31
N PRO A 473 -3.74 -28.68 18.51
CA PRO A 473 -3.89 -28.40 17.07
C PRO A 473 -4.41 -27.00 16.74
N ALA A 474 -5.20 -26.38 17.63
CA ALA A 474 -5.66 -25.01 17.46
C ALA A 474 -4.52 -23.99 17.66
N ASP A 475 -3.59 -24.25 18.62
CA ASP A 475 -2.41 -23.41 18.82
C ASP A 475 -1.50 -23.45 17.58
N ALA A 476 -1.20 -24.64 17.07
CA ALA A 476 -0.43 -24.84 15.83
C ALA A 476 -1.08 -24.18 14.62
N ALA A 477 -2.43 -24.23 14.56
CA ALA A 477 -3.19 -23.60 13.50
C ALA A 477 -3.01 -22.10 13.45
N LEU A 478 -3.07 -21.43 14.60
CA LEU A 478 -2.94 -20.00 14.73
C LEU A 478 -1.49 -19.55 14.49
N LEU A 479 -0.51 -20.26 15.06
CA LEU A 479 0.93 -20.03 14.80
C LEU A 479 1.25 -20.06 13.32
N GLY A 480 0.72 -21.05 12.59
CA GLY A 480 0.94 -21.15 11.15
C GLY A 480 0.29 -20.02 10.33
N VAL A 481 -0.73 -19.32 10.83
CA VAL A 481 -1.24 -18.08 10.20
C VAL A 481 -0.31 -16.92 10.52
N LEU A 482 0.12 -16.78 11.77
CA LEU A 482 1.03 -15.71 12.21
C LEU A 482 2.36 -15.73 11.45
N ALA A 483 2.93 -16.91 11.21
CA ALA A 483 4.18 -17.10 10.49
C ALA A 483 4.15 -16.59 9.03
N GLN A 484 2.97 -16.45 8.43
CA GLN A 484 2.84 -15.97 7.04
C GLN A 484 2.97 -14.45 6.90
N PHE A 485 2.85 -13.68 7.98
CA PHE A 485 2.76 -12.22 7.90
C PHE A 485 3.94 -11.56 7.16
N PRO A 486 5.21 -11.86 7.46
CA PRO A 486 6.34 -11.24 6.74
C PRO A 486 6.29 -11.51 5.23
N ALA A 487 5.98 -12.73 4.83
CA ALA A 487 5.85 -13.10 3.42
C ALA A 487 4.67 -12.40 2.72
N VAL A 488 3.56 -12.17 3.44
CA VAL A 488 2.42 -11.40 2.92
C VAL A 488 2.82 -9.96 2.67
N VAL A 489 3.53 -9.31 3.60
CA VAL A 489 4.02 -7.94 3.47
C VAL A 489 4.99 -7.82 2.29
N ALA A 490 5.99 -8.69 2.20
CA ALA A 490 6.94 -8.74 1.09
C ALA A 490 6.22 -8.94 -0.27
N ARG A 491 5.22 -9.84 -0.32
CA ARG A 491 4.46 -10.08 -1.54
C ARG A 491 3.57 -8.90 -1.93
N ALA A 492 2.94 -8.24 -0.94
CA ALA A 492 2.15 -7.03 -1.18
C ALA A 492 3.02 -5.90 -1.74
N ALA A 493 4.25 -5.73 -1.23
CA ALA A 493 5.23 -4.77 -1.76
C ALA A 493 5.64 -5.11 -3.19
N ALA A 494 6.04 -6.37 -3.45
CA ALA A 494 6.53 -6.80 -4.75
C ALA A 494 5.49 -6.63 -5.88
N LEU A 495 4.21 -6.88 -5.58
CA LEU A 495 3.11 -6.80 -6.54
C LEU A 495 2.38 -5.45 -6.55
N ARG A 496 2.71 -4.53 -5.62
CA ARG A 496 1.95 -3.28 -5.40
C ARG A 496 0.47 -3.54 -5.05
N GLU A 497 0.22 -4.56 -4.23
CA GLU A 497 -1.12 -5.07 -3.90
C GLU A 497 -1.39 -4.98 -2.39
N GLN A 498 -1.73 -3.78 -1.90
CA GLN A 498 -2.04 -3.49 -0.50
C GLN A 498 -3.18 -4.36 0.06
N HIS A 499 -4.13 -4.73 -0.77
CA HIS A 499 -5.29 -5.54 -0.37
C HIS A 499 -4.92 -6.92 0.18
N ARG A 500 -3.73 -7.43 -0.11
CA ARG A 500 -3.22 -8.70 0.46
C ARG A 500 -3.07 -8.61 1.97
N VAL A 501 -2.67 -7.46 2.48
CA VAL A 501 -2.56 -7.22 3.93
C VAL A 501 -3.96 -7.25 4.56
N ALA A 502 -4.94 -6.53 4.00
CA ALA A 502 -6.31 -6.54 4.50
C ALA A 502 -6.92 -7.96 4.53
N ARG A 503 -6.77 -8.71 3.44
CA ARG A 503 -7.27 -10.09 3.34
C ARG A 503 -6.56 -11.04 4.31
N TYR A 504 -5.28 -10.81 4.57
CA TYR A 504 -4.56 -11.54 5.59
C TYR A 504 -5.11 -11.25 6.99
N LEU A 505 -5.38 -9.98 7.33
CA LEU A 505 -5.92 -9.59 8.63
C LEU A 505 -7.30 -10.20 8.89
N GLU A 506 -8.18 -10.23 7.89
CA GLU A 506 -9.48 -10.90 7.98
C GLU A 506 -9.32 -12.40 8.30
N ARG A 507 -8.38 -13.05 7.64
CA ARG A 507 -8.04 -14.46 7.85
C ARG A 507 -7.46 -14.71 9.25
N LEU A 508 -6.58 -13.82 9.72
CA LEU A 508 -5.99 -13.90 11.07
C LEU A 508 -7.06 -13.70 12.14
N ALA A 509 -7.94 -12.73 11.97
CA ALA A 509 -9.07 -12.50 12.89
C ALA A 509 -9.97 -13.73 12.98
N ALA A 510 -10.31 -14.36 11.84
CA ALA A 510 -11.10 -15.59 11.82
C ALA A 510 -10.39 -16.76 12.55
N ALA A 511 -9.10 -16.93 12.30
CA ALA A 511 -8.30 -17.95 12.97
C ALA A 511 -8.22 -17.71 14.50
N TYR A 512 -8.07 -16.46 14.91
CA TYR A 512 -8.06 -16.08 16.32
C TYR A 512 -9.41 -16.34 17.00
N HIS A 513 -10.52 -15.98 16.38
CA HIS A 513 -11.84 -16.24 16.96
C HIS A 513 -12.11 -17.75 17.10
N THR A 514 -11.68 -18.56 16.13
CA THR A 514 -11.76 -20.01 16.21
C THR A 514 -10.92 -20.54 17.37
N TRP A 515 -9.67 -20.10 17.46
CA TRP A 515 -8.75 -20.49 18.54
C TRP A 515 -9.30 -20.11 19.92
N TYR A 516 -9.79 -18.88 20.08
CA TYR A 516 -10.37 -18.40 21.34
C TYR A 516 -11.58 -19.25 21.80
N GLY A 517 -12.38 -19.77 20.87
CA GLY A 517 -13.51 -20.65 21.16
C GLY A 517 -13.10 -22.07 21.61
N LEU A 518 -11.92 -22.52 21.23
CA LEU A 518 -11.45 -23.88 21.49
C LEU A 518 -10.48 -23.98 22.67
N THR A 519 -9.74 -22.91 22.99
CA THR A 519 -8.66 -22.92 23.97
C THR A 519 -8.94 -21.97 25.13
N ARG A 520 -8.15 -22.08 26.20
CA ARG A 520 -8.24 -21.20 27.37
C ARG A 520 -6.89 -20.59 27.70
N VAL A 521 -6.89 -19.29 27.94
CA VAL A 521 -5.73 -18.53 28.43
C VAL A 521 -5.71 -18.45 29.95
N THR A 522 -6.88 -18.56 30.60
CA THR A 522 -7.02 -18.48 32.07
C THR A 522 -7.40 -19.84 32.69
N PRO A 523 -6.98 -20.12 33.93
CA PRO A 523 -7.42 -21.31 34.67
C PRO A 523 -8.92 -21.31 34.91
N ARG A 524 -9.48 -22.47 35.30
CA ARG A 524 -10.88 -22.64 35.73
C ARG A 524 -10.97 -22.54 37.23
N GLY A 525 -11.80 -21.63 37.75
CA GLY A 525 -12.00 -21.49 39.18
C GLY A 525 -10.67 -21.32 39.93
N ASP A 526 -10.40 -22.20 40.89
CA ASP A 526 -9.20 -22.19 41.74
C ASP A 526 -8.04 -23.06 41.18
N ASP A 527 -8.13 -23.52 39.92
CA ASP A 527 -7.06 -24.29 39.30
C ASP A 527 -5.75 -23.45 39.25
N PRO A 528 -4.57 -24.08 39.42
CA PRO A 528 -3.31 -23.37 39.36
C PRO A 528 -2.99 -22.87 37.92
N VAL A 529 -2.24 -21.79 37.84
CA VAL A 529 -1.68 -21.31 36.56
C VAL A 529 -0.66 -22.36 36.06
N THR A 530 -0.81 -22.74 34.79
CA THR A 530 0.06 -23.73 34.12
C THR A 530 0.93 -23.07 33.04
N ALA A 531 1.97 -23.77 32.58
CA ALA A 531 2.78 -23.35 31.43
C ALA A 531 1.93 -23.13 30.18
N GLY A 532 0.89 -23.96 29.97
CA GLY A 532 -0.05 -23.77 28.83
C GLY A 532 -0.83 -22.45 28.87
N HIS A 533 -1.25 -21.99 30.06
CA HIS A 533 -1.90 -20.68 30.20
C HIS A 533 -0.94 -19.54 29.83
N VAL A 534 0.31 -19.59 30.33
CA VAL A 534 1.32 -18.56 30.01
C VAL A 534 1.69 -18.60 28.53
N ALA A 535 1.90 -19.78 27.96
CA ALA A 535 2.22 -19.93 26.55
C ALA A 535 1.10 -19.39 25.63
N ARG A 536 -0.17 -19.66 25.98
CA ARG A 536 -1.33 -19.12 25.25
C ARG A 536 -1.51 -17.62 25.44
N LEU A 537 -1.08 -17.03 26.55
CA LEU A 537 -1.03 -15.58 26.71
C LEU A 537 0.00 -14.97 25.74
N TRP A 538 1.18 -15.57 25.59
CA TRP A 538 2.15 -15.14 24.58
C TRP A 538 1.59 -15.24 23.16
N LEU A 539 0.88 -16.31 22.84
CA LEU A 539 0.23 -16.49 21.53
C LEU A 539 -0.86 -15.44 21.30
N ASN A 540 -1.68 -15.15 22.30
CA ASN A 540 -2.68 -14.07 22.27
C ASN A 540 -2.03 -12.70 21.99
N ASP A 541 -0.93 -12.39 22.68
CA ASP A 541 -0.21 -11.13 22.53
C ASP A 541 0.49 -11.05 21.15
N ALA A 542 0.95 -12.18 20.62
CA ALA A 542 1.47 -12.26 19.24
C ALA A 542 0.40 -11.91 18.21
N VAL A 543 -0.83 -12.41 18.38
CA VAL A 543 -1.97 -12.03 17.51
C VAL A 543 -2.26 -10.54 17.60
N SER A 544 -2.33 -10.00 18.83
CA SER A 544 -2.52 -8.57 19.07
C SER A 544 -1.50 -7.73 18.29
N ARG A 545 -0.24 -8.11 18.37
CA ARG A 545 0.88 -7.43 17.71
C ARG A 545 0.75 -7.47 16.18
N VAL A 546 0.49 -8.65 15.62
CA VAL A 546 0.39 -8.80 14.15
C VAL A 546 -0.81 -8.07 13.58
N ILE A 547 -1.97 -8.08 14.27
CA ILE A 547 -3.13 -7.30 13.84
C ILE A 547 -2.79 -5.80 13.88
N ALA A 548 -2.18 -5.31 14.95
CA ALA A 548 -1.82 -3.89 15.08
C ALA A 548 -0.81 -3.49 13.98
N ASN A 549 0.23 -4.28 13.73
CA ASN A 549 1.21 -4.03 12.68
C ASN A 549 0.53 -3.99 11.30
N GLY A 550 -0.32 -4.95 10.99
CA GLY A 550 -1.01 -5.02 9.70
C GLY A 550 -2.02 -3.88 9.48
N LEU A 551 -2.78 -3.50 10.52
CA LEU A 551 -3.66 -2.32 10.47
C LEU A 551 -2.84 -1.04 10.26
N GLY A 552 -1.69 -0.89 10.95
CA GLY A 552 -0.77 0.23 10.77
C GLY A 552 -0.25 0.35 9.34
N LEU A 553 0.01 -0.77 8.63
CA LEU A 553 0.38 -0.76 7.21
C LEU A 553 -0.75 -0.23 6.30
N LEU A 554 -2.00 -0.33 6.73
CA LEU A 554 -3.16 0.23 6.01
C LEU A 554 -3.53 1.65 6.50
N GLY A 555 -2.80 2.20 7.50
CA GLY A 555 -3.12 3.47 8.13
C GLY A 555 -4.41 3.45 8.94
N VAL A 556 -4.78 2.28 9.44
CA VAL A 556 -5.99 2.02 10.26
C VAL A 556 -5.58 1.80 11.71
N SER A 557 -6.36 2.32 12.65
CA SER A 557 -6.07 2.17 14.08
C SER A 557 -6.36 0.76 14.59
N ALA A 558 -5.67 0.39 15.68
CA ALA A 558 -5.87 -0.85 16.40
C ALA A 558 -6.41 -0.53 17.82
N PRO A 559 -7.74 -0.38 18.00
CA PRO A 559 -8.32 0.02 19.27
C PRO A 559 -8.14 -1.07 20.33
N GLU A 560 -7.88 -0.66 21.56
CA GLU A 560 -7.76 -1.59 22.68
C GLU A 560 -9.10 -1.97 23.33
N ARG A 561 -10.15 -1.22 23.00
CA ARG A 561 -11.54 -1.41 23.46
C ARG A 561 -12.51 -1.03 22.35
N MET A 562 -13.56 -1.78 22.22
CA MET A 562 -14.70 -1.52 21.33
C MET A 562 -16.00 -1.77 22.04
#